data_ef1f56a3f3d5608ed34d845df5f49e21
#
_entry.id   ef1f56a3f3d5608ed34d845df5f49e21
#
_cell.length_a   1.000
_cell.length_b   1.000
_cell.length_c   1.000
_cell.angle_alpha   90.00
_cell.angle_beta   90.00
_cell.angle_gamma   90.00
#
_symmetry.space_group_name_H-M   'P 1'
#
loop_
_entity.id
_entity.type
_entity.pdbx_description
1 polymer ?
#
loop_
_entity_poly.entity_id
_entity_poly.type
_entity_poly.pdbx_seq_one_letter_code
_entity_poly.pdbx_strand_id
1 'polypeptide(L)'
;MAPKKMAVAKSASKKVARRTVVKRAPARKAPSARTARAARIAADDPLAEQRVLFLADAFSRAQLAKWIGVSPSQTSRWASGEERPGPVAAPALIDLEHVYSRARLVWGGDSARIWLESANAFLEGARPLDVLLTDGAARVLQALDAEMWGGAA
;
A
#
# COMPACT_ATOMS: atom_id res chain seq x y z
N MET A 1 88.56 32.17 -12.82
CA MET A 1 87.09 32.58 -12.91
C MET A 1 86.26 31.38 -12.61
N ALA A 2 85.56 31.43 -11.45
CA ALA A 2 84.74 30.33 -10.95
C ALA A 2 83.27 30.44 -11.39
N PRO A 3 82.61 29.38 -11.73
CA PRO A 3 81.16 29.37 -11.87
C PRO A 3 80.45 28.87 -10.59
N LYS A 4 79.41 29.57 -10.27
CA LYS A 4 78.53 29.39 -9.15
C LYS A 4 77.73 28.06 -9.24
N LYS A 5 77.73 27.37 -8.11
CA LYS A 5 76.80 26.24 -7.87
C LYS A 5 75.37 26.76 -7.71
N MET A 6 74.44 26.22 -8.50
CA MET A 6 73.00 26.35 -8.28
C MET A 6 72.47 25.12 -7.57
N ALA A 7 71.86 25.33 -6.42
CA ALA A 7 71.20 24.32 -5.64
C ALA A 7 69.84 23.91 -6.23
N VAL A 8 69.64 22.59 -6.40
CA VAL A 8 68.38 22.03 -6.84
C VAL A 8 67.49 21.82 -5.59
N ALA A 9 66.38 22.54 -5.56
CA ALA A 9 65.37 22.37 -4.53
C ALA A 9 64.56 21.12 -4.81
N LYS A 10 64.53 20.16 -3.84
CA LYS A 10 63.66 19.02 -3.84
C LYS A 10 62.22 19.46 -3.56
N SER A 11 61.35 19.32 -4.54
CA SER A 11 59.89 19.47 -4.38
C SER A 11 59.36 18.19 -3.72
N ALA A 12 58.89 18.31 -2.50
CA ALA A 12 58.18 17.24 -1.80
C ALA A 12 56.71 17.21 -2.24
N SER A 13 56.35 16.24 -3.04
CA SER A 13 54.98 15.98 -3.43
C SER A 13 54.15 15.49 -2.22
N LYS A 14 53.28 16.34 -1.70
CA LYS A 14 52.32 16.03 -0.66
C LYS A 14 51.17 15.21 -1.28
N LYS A 15 51.21 13.90 -1.10
CA LYS A 15 50.14 12.97 -1.50
C LYS A 15 48.91 13.22 -0.63
N VAL A 16 47.94 13.96 -1.19
CA VAL A 16 46.63 14.17 -0.53
C VAL A 16 45.84 12.87 -0.67
N ALA A 17 45.71 12.15 0.41
CA ALA A 17 44.82 10.99 0.51
C ALA A 17 43.36 11.46 0.36
N ARG A 18 42.75 11.20 -0.78
CA ARG A 18 41.30 11.35 -0.97
C ARG A 18 40.59 10.36 -0.07
N ARG A 19 40.05 10.85 1.03
CA ARG A 19 39.13 10.14 1.91
C ARG A 19 37.82 9.97 1.15
N THR A 20 37.63 8.79 0.56
CA THR A 20 36.32 8.39 0.00
C THR A 20 35.33 8.28 1.14
N VAL A 21 34.44 9.27 1.23
CA VAL A 21 33.28 9.22 2.11
C VAL A 21 32.33 8.18 1.49
N VAL A 22 32.38 6.95 2.00
CA VAL A 22 31.38 5.94 1.71
C VAL A 22 30.07 6.44 2.33
N LYS A 23 29.19 6.96 1.48
CA LYS A 23 27.81 7.33 1.85
C LYS A 23 27.12 6.05 2.31
N ARG A 24 27.04 5.85 3.61
CA ARG A 24 26.30 4.75 4.23
C ARG A 24 24.84 4.90 3.77
N ALA A 25 24.35 3.92 3.01
CA ALA A 25 22.94 3.86 2.64
C ALA A 25 22.09 3.89 3.92
N PRO A 26 20.94 4.63 3.94
CA PRO A 26 20.08 4.66 5.11
C PRO A 26 19.66 3.23 5.45
N ALA A 27 19.87 2.83 6.69
CA ALA A 27 19.44 1.53 7.20
C ALA A 27 17.93 1.40 6.93
N ARG A 28 17.55 0.43 6.12
CA ARG A 28 16.14 0.09 5.90
C ARG A 28 15.55 -0.25 7.28
N LYS A 29 14.62 0.57 7.76
CA LYS A 29 13.88 0.28 8.98
C LYS A 29 13.25 -1.11 8.82
N ALA A 30 13.42 -1.95 9.83
CA ALA A 30 12.76 -3.25 9.88
C ALA A 30 11.24 -3.04 9.71
N PRO A 31 10.55 -3.89 8.93
CA PRO A 31 9.10 -3.77 8.75
C PRO A 31 8.40 -3.87 10.10
N SER A 32 7.39 -3.02 10.30
CA SER A 32 6.57 -3.08 11.52
C SER A 32 5.85 -4.45 11.60
N ALA A 33 5.43 -4.85 12.80
CA ALA A 33 4.68 -6.10 12.98
C ALA A 33 3.42 -6.17 12.08
N ARG A 34 2.78 -5.02 11.80
CA ARG A 34 1.66 -4.90 10.86
C ARG A 34 2.09 -5.22 9.43
N THR A 35 3.23 -4.68 8.98
CA THR A 35 3.77 -4.94 7.62
C THR A 35 4.20 -6.40 7.47
N ALA A 36 4.80 -7.00 8.51
CA ALA A 36 5.18 -8.40 8.50
C ALA A 36 3.96 -9.34 8.48
N ARG A 37 2.88 -8.98 9.19
CA ARG A 37 1.61 -9.72 9.14
C ARG A 37 0.94 -9.61 7.78
N ALA A 38 0.90 -8.41 7.19
CA ALA A 38 0.37 -8.17 5.86
C ALA A 38 1.12 -8.97 4.79
N ALA A 39 2.47 -9.03 4.89
CA ALA A 39 3.28 -9.83 3.98
C ALA A 39 3.00 -11.33 4.07
N ARG A 40 2.74 -11.87 5.27
CA ARG A 40 2.34 -13.27 5.46
C ARG A 40 0.96 -13.55 4.86
N ILE A 41 -0.03 -12.69 5.12
CA ILE A 41 -1.37 -12.82 4.55
C ILE A 41 -1.30 -12.81 3.03
N ALA A 42 -0.50 -11.91 2.42
CA ALA A 42 -0.34 -11.85 0.98
C ALA A 42 0.27 -13.13 0.37
N ALA A 43 1.22 -13.78 1.10
CA ALA A 43 1.85 -15.01 0.65
C ALA A 43 0.91 -16.21 0.75
N ASP A 44 0.02 -16.22 1.76
CA ASP A 44 -0.75 -17.40 2.15
C ASP A 44 -2.25 -17.30 1.79
N ASP A 45 -2.72 -16.21 1.14
CA ASP A 45 -4.13 -16.07 0.75
C ASP A 45 -4.48 -17.00 -0.43
N PRO A 46 -5.10 -18.17 -0.20
CA PRO A 46 -5.48 -19.09 -1.25
C PRO A 46 -6.66 -18.58 -2.08
N LEU A 47 -7.39 -17.55 -1.60
CA LEU A 47 -8.59 -17.01 -2.21
C LEU A 47 -8.31 -15.70 -2.96
N ALA A 48 -7.05 -15.32 -3.16
CA ALA A 48 -6.69 -14.03 -3.77
C ALA A 48 -7.33 -13.82 -5.14
N GLU A 49 -7.33 -14.83 -6.01
CA GLU A 49 -7.94 -14.79 -7.34
C GLU A 49 -9.46 -14.58 -7.25
N GLN A 50 -10.15 -15.43 -6.47
CA GLN A 50 -11.61 -15.38 -6.29
C GLN A 50 -12.05 -14.03 -5.69
N ARG A 51 -11.27 -13.50 -4.75
CA ARG A 51 -11.49 -12.18 -4.14
C ARG A 51 -11.41 -11.05 -5.17
N VAL A 52 -10.38 -11.07 -6.01
CA VAL A 52 -10.21 -10.08 -7.07
C VAL A 52 -11.32 -10.19 -8.10
N LEU A 53 -11.72 -11.39 -8.49
CA LEU A 53 -12.85 -11.61 -9.40
C LEU A 53 -14.16 -11.08 -8.82
N PHE A 54 -14.45 -11.39 -7.56
CA PHE A 54 -15.64 -10.90 -6.87
C PHE A 54 -15.67 -9.36 -6.78
N LEU A 55 -14.57 -8.73 -6.41
CA LEU A 55 -14.48 -7.28 -6.33
C LEU A 55 -14.50 -6.61 -7.72
N ALA A 56 -13.92 -7.26 -8.74
CA ALA A 56 -13.93 -6.74 -10.11
C ALA A 56 -15.31 -6.82 -10.76
N ASP A 57 -16.15 -7.75 -10.37
CA ASP A 57 -17.56 -7.80 -10.75
C ASP A 57 -18.34 -6.61 -10.15
N ALA A 58 -18.07 -6.29 -8.88
CA ALA A 58 -18.73 -5.19 -8.19
C ALA A 58 -18.26 -3.80 -8.64
N PHE A 59 -16.93 -3.60 -8.81
CA PHE A 59 -16.31 -2.27 -8.93
C PHE A 59 -15.52 -2.04 -10.23
N SER A 60 -15.37 -3.02 -11.09
CA SER A 60 -14.45 -3.07 -12.22
C SER A 60 -12.95 -3.13 -11.84
N ARG A 61 -12.15 -3.76 -12.73
CA ARG A 61 -10.69 -3.88 -12.53
C ARG A 61 -9.99 -2.52 -12.54
N ALA A 62 -10.45 -1.60 -13.34
CA ALA A 62 -9.88 -0.26 -13.44
C ALA A 62 -10.09 0.56 -12.16
N GLN A 63 -11.26 0.46 -11.53
CA GLN A 63 -11.51 1.09 -10.23
C GLN A 63 -10.66 0.48 -9.13
N LEU A 64 -10.59 -0.84 -9.05
CA LEU A 64 -9.73 -1.53 -8.08
C LEU A 64 -8.27 -1.12 -8.23
N ALA A 65 -7.76 -1.06 -9.46
CA ALA A 65 -6.39 -0.61 -9.75
C ALA A 65 -6.14 0.81 -9.25
N LYS A 66 -7.08 1.72 -9.52
CA LYS A 66 -7.01 3.12 -9.07
C LYS A 66 -6.99 3.24 -7.54
N TRP A 67 -7.86 2.51 -6.83
CA TRP A 67 -7.97 2.58 -5.38
C TRP A 67 -6.74 2.00 -4.68
N ILE A 68 -6.22 0.89 -5.18
CA ILE A 68 -5.06 0.21 -4.60
C ILE A 68 -3.73 0.86 -5.02
N GLY A 69 -3.75 1.71 -6.06
CA GLY A 69 -2.55 2.38 -6.58
C GLY A 69 -1.66 1.48 -7.44
N VAL A 70 -2.28 0.58 -8.22
CA VAL A 70 -1.58 -0.34 -9.13
C VAL A 70 -2.05 -0.14 -10.58
N SER A 71 -1.36 -0.77 -11.52
CA SER A 71 -1.78 -0.73 -12.93
C SER A 71 -3.00 -1.63 -13.21
N PRO A 72 -3.87 -1.28 -14.17
CA PRO A 72 -4.98 -2.15 -14.57
C PRO A 72 -4.53 -3.53 -15.07
N SER A 73 -3.34 -3.63 -15.68
CA SER A 73 -2.76 -4.90 -16.10
C SER A 73 -2.40 -5.78 -14.91
N GLN A 74 -2.01 -5.20 -13.78
CA GLN A 74 -1.70 -5.95 -12.56
C GLN A 74 -2.97 -6.56 -11.95
N THR A 75 -4.07 -5.82 -11.87
CA THR A 75 -5.36 -6.38 -11.43
C THR A 75 -5.86 -7.48 -12.36
N SER A 76 -5.57 -7.41 -13.66
CA SER A 76 -5.91 -8.47 -14.62
C SER A 76 -5.10 -9.74 -14.39
N ARG A 77 -3.79 -9.64 -14.09
CA ARG A 77 -2.93 -10.78 -13.75
C ARG A 77 -3.35 -11.44 -12.42
N TRP A 78 -3.80 -10.65 -11.45
CA TRP A 78 -4.37 -11.19 -10.21
C TRP A 78 -5.67 -11.96 -10.47
N ALA A 79 -6.54 -11.42 -11.35
CA ALA A 79 -7.79 -12.06 -11.72
C ALA A 79 -7.63 -13.33 -12.56
N SER A 80 -6.48 -13.50 -13.25
CA SER A 80 -6.15 -14.72 -14.00
C SER A 80 -5.33 -15.73 -13.18
N GLY A 81 -4.95 -15.38 -11.94
CA GLY A 81 -4.09 -16.22 -11.11
C GLY A 81 -2.61 -16.27 -11.52
N GLU A 82 -2.21 -15.47 -12.53
CA GLU A 82 -0.81 -15.37 -12.98
C GLU A 82 0.08 -14.72 -11.93
N GLU A 83 -0.48 -13.80 -11.15
CA GLU A 83 0.23 -13.07 -10.09
C GLU A 83 -0.66 -12.98 -8.85
N ARG A 84 -0.07 -12.97 -7.66
CA ARG A 84 -0.79 -12.74 -6.41
C ARG A 84 -0.62 -11.29 -5.95
N PRO A 85 -1.66 -10.68 -5.33
CA PRO A 85 -1.53 -9.37 -4.71
C PRO A 85 -0.38 -9.34 -3.69
N GLY A 86 0.46 -8.32 -3.78
CA GLY A 86 1.59 -8.13 -2.87
C GLY A 86 1.18 -7.67 -1.46
N PRO A 87 2.17 -7.48 -0.55
CA PRO A 87 1.93 -7.20 0.88
C PRO A 87 1.20 -5.89 1.18
N VAL A 88 1.12 -4.99 0.23
CA VAL A 88 0.35 -3.74 0.35
C VAL A 88 -1.08 -3.94 -0.18
N ALA A 89 -1.23 -4.59 -1.32
CA ALA A 89 -2.51 -4.75 -1.99
C ALA A 89 -3.40 -5.83 -1.35
N ALA A 90 -2.83 -6.94 -0.89
CA ALA A 90 -3.60 -8.04 -0.35
C ALA A 90 -4.44 -7.68 0.88
N PRO A 91 -3.92 -6.96 1.91
CA PRO A 91 -4.73 -6.53 3.04
C PRO A 91 -5.89 -5.60 2.62
N ALA A 92 -5.64 -4.67 1.70
CA ALA A 92 -6.66 -3.75 1.22
C ALA A 92 -7.79 -4.49 0.47
N LEU A 93 -7.45 -5.49 -0.34
CA LEU A 93 -8.43 -6.34 -1.03
C LEU A 93 -9.24 -7.20 -0.06
N ILE A 94 -8.60 -7.77 0.97
CA ILE A 94 -9.26 -8.56 2.01
C ILE A 94 -10.23 -7.69 2.79
N ASP A 95 -9.80 -6.50 3.22
CA ASP A 95 -10.61 -5.56 3.97
C ASP A 95 -11.79 -5.06 3.14
N LEU A 96 -11.55 -4.73 1.86
CA LEU A 96 -12.59 -4.28 0.93
C LEU A 96 -13.64 -5.37 0.68
N GLU A 97 -13.20 -6.59 0.44
CA GLU A 97 -14.11 -7.73 0.24
C GLU A 97 -14.95 -7.96 1.49
N HIS A 98 -14.34 -7.95 2.67
CA HIS A 98 -15.04 -8.16 3.94
C HIS A 98 -16.11 -7.09 4.18
N VAL A 99 -15.76 -5.82 4.06
CA VAL A 99 -16.70 -4.70 4.28
C VAL A 99 -17.81 -4.71 3.24
N TYR A 100 -17.44 -4.88 1.95
CA TYR A 100 -18.43 -4.89 0.87
C TYR A 100 -19.40 -6.07 0.97
N SER A 101 -18.90 -7.27 1.26
CA SER A 101 -19.75 -8.46 1.43
C SER A 101 -20.76 -8.25 2.57
N ARG A 102 -20.32 -7.66 3.68
CA ARG A 102 -21.19 -7.40 4.83
C ARG A 102 -22.23 -6.32 4.52
N ALA A 103 -21.84 -5.22 3.90
CA ALA A 103 -22.74 -4.17 3.47
C ALA A 103 -23.78 -4.66 2.45
N ARG A 104 -23.34 -5.50 1.51
CA ARG A 104 -24.19 -6.11 0.48
C ARG A 104 -25.27 -7.02 1.07
N LEU A 105 -24.98 -7.75 2.13
CA LEU A 105 -25.98 -8.58 2.82
C LEU A 105 -27.12 -7.75 3.41
N VAL A 106 -26.84 -6.49 3.78
CA VAL A 106 -27.82 -5.62 4.42
C VAL A 106 -28.65 -4.86 3.38
N TRP A 107 -28.01 -4.27 2.36
CA TRP A 107 -28.65 -3.31 1.45
C TRP A 107 -28.66 -3.74 -0.01
N GLY A 108 -28.04 -4.86 -0.37
CA GLY A 108 -27.78 -5.24 -1.75
C GLY A 108 -26.53 -4.59 -2.34
N GLY A 109 -26.11 -5.05 -3.53
CA GLY A 109 -24.82 -4.68 -4.11
C GLY A 109 -24.70 -3.19 -4.47
N ASP A 110 -25.72 -2.61 -5.10
CA ASP A 110 -25.68 -1.22 -5.55
C ASP A 110 -25.68 -0.23 -4.38
N SER A 111 -26.55 -0.45 -3.40
CA SER A 111 -26.60 0.39 -2.21
C SER A 111 -25.30 0.29 -1.39
N ALA A 112 -24.71 -0.89 -1.27
CA ALA A 112 -23.42 -1.07 -0.61
C ALA A 112 -22.29 -0.32 -1.32
N ARG A 113 -22.28 -0.29 -2.66
CA ARG A 113 -21.32 0.50 -3.46
C ARG A 113 -21.50 1.99 -3.20
N ILE A 114 -22.74 2.49 -3.28
CA ILE A 114 -23.04 3.90 -3.02
C ILE A 114 -22.59 4.28 -1.61
N TRP A 115 -22.88 3.45 -0.61
CA TRP A 115 -22.49 3.70 0.77
C TRP A 115 -20.96 3.80 0.92
N LEU A 116 -20.21 2.89 0.31
CA LEU A 116 -18.74 2.93 0.36
C LEU A 116 -18.14 4.22 -0.22
N GLU A 117 -18.79 4.79 -1.23
CA GLU A 117 -18.30 5.96 -1.94
C GLU A 117 -18.93 7.29 -1.45
N SER A 118 -19.88 7.22 -0.51
CA SER A 118 -20.58 8.40 0.05
C SER A 118 -19.94 8.88 1.35
N ALA A 119 -20.09 10.17 1.66
CA ALA A 119 -19.68 10.72 2.96
C ALA A 119 -20.50 10.07 4.07
N ASN A 120 -19.84 9.71 5.17
CA ASN A 120 -20.45 9.03 6.31
C ASN A 120 -20.25 9.85 7.60
N ALA A 121 -21.34 10.14 8.30
CA ALA A 121 -21.31 10.97 9.50
C ALA A 121 -20.52 10.32 10.65
N PHE A 122 -20.59 9.00 10.81
CA PHE A 122 -19.81 8.27 11.83
C PHE A 122 -18.29 8.36 11.56
N LEU A 123 -17.91 8.53 10.31
CA LEU A 123 -16.51 8.70 9.86
C LEU A 123 -16.13 10.19 9.70
N GLU A 124 -16.82 11.09 10.39
CA GLU A 124 -16.54 12.54 10.36
C GLU A 124 -16.67 13.15 8.96
N GLY A 125 -17.54 12.60 8.12
CA GLY A 125 -17.74 13.03 6.73
C GLY A 125 -16.79 12.37 5.72
N ALA A 126 -15.86 11.54 6.16
CA ALA A 126 -15.02 10.77 5.25
C ALA A 126 -15.82 9.65 4.58
N ARG A 127 -15.39 9.26 3.38
CA ARG A 127 -15.98 8.09 2.70
C ARG A 127 -15.46 6.81 3.32
N PRO A 128 -16.31 5.81 3.56
CA PRO A 128 -15.88 4.50 4.07
C PRO A 128 -14.73 3.89 3.27
N LEU A 129 -14.74 4.02 1.96
CA LEU A 129 -13.68 3.54 1.08
C LEU A 129 -12.30 4.19 1.39
N ASP A 130 -12.26 5.51 1.59
CA ASP A 130 -10.99 6.20 1.86
C ASP A 130 -10.42 5.79 3.22
N VAL A 131 -11.28 5.70 4.24
CA VAL A 131 -10.88 5.24 5.59
C VAL A 131 -10.39 3.79 5.53
N LEU A 132 -11.06 2.93 4.76
CA LEU A 132 -10.66 1.54 4.60
C LEU A 132 -9.25 1.42 3.99
N LEU A 133 -8.96 2.20 2.96
CA LEU A 133 -7.67 2.15 2.26
C LEU A 133 -6.52 2.75 3.09
N THR A 134 -6.79 3.70 3.99
CA THR A 134 -5.79 4.36 4.83
C THR A 134 -5.60 3.68 6.19
N ASP A 135 -6.71 3.38 6.87
CA ASP A 135 -6.73 2.93 8.26
C ASP A 135 -7.12 1.45 8.43
N GLY A 136 -7.63 0.83 7.36
CA GLY A 136 -8.14 -0.54 7.36
C GLY A 136 -9.61 -0.63 7.75
N ALA A 137 -10.13 -1.87 7.83
CA ALA A 137 -11.55 -2.15 7.93
C ALA A 137 -12.19 -1.79 9.30
N ALA A 138 -11.44 -1.69 10.39
CA ALA A 138 -11.99 -1.65 11.74
C ALA A 138 -13.00 -0.51 11.97
N ARG A 139 -12.62 0.74 11.64
CA ARG A 139 -13.51 1.92 11.79
C ARG A 139 -14.69 1.86 10.82
N VAL A 140 -14.47 1.32 9.62
CA VAL A 140 -15.52 1.20 8.60
C VAL A 140 -16.57 0.17 9.01
N LEU A 141 -16.16 -0.94 9.63
CA LEU A 141 -17.09 -1.94 10.19
C LEU A 141 -17.91 -1.37 11.35
N GLN A 142 -17.29 -0.53 12.20
CA GLN A 142 -18.03 0.18 13.25
C GLN A 142 -19.08 1.16 12.66
N ALA A 143 -18.73 1.88 11.60
CA ALA A 143 -19.66 2.74 10.89
C ALA A 143 -20.82 1.94 10.27
N LEU A 144 -20.54 0.80 9.67
CA LEU A 144 -21.53 -0.10 9.12
C LEU A 144 -22.46 -0.64 10.21
N ASP A 145 -21.91 -1.04 11.35
CA ASP A 145 -22.69 -1.51 12.49
C ASP A 145 -23.59 -0.40 13.05
N ALA A 146 -23.10 0.82 13.18
CA ALA A 146 -23.88 1.96 13.63
C ALA A 146 -25.08 2.24 12.70
N GLU A 147 -24.89 2.14 11.40
CA GLU A 147 -25.99 2.29 10.42
C GLU A 147 -27.01 1.14 10.50
N MET A 148 -26.54 -0.08 10.72
CA MET A 148 -27.42 -1.25 10.86
C MET A 148 -28.29 -1.19 12.12
N TRP A 149 -27.74 -0.70 13.23
CA TRP A 149 -28.45 -0.61 14.52
C TRP A 149 -29.13 0.74 14.73
N GLY A 150 -28.60 1.82 14.16
CA GLY A 150 -29.15 3.17 14.29
C GLY A 150 -30.41 3.41 13.44
N GLY A 151 -30.63 2.63 12.39
CA GLY A 151 -31.87 2.67 11.59
C GLY A 151 -33.07 1.95 12.23
N ALA A 152 -32.90 1.37 13.44
CA ALA A 152 -33.92 0.66 14.18
C ALA A 152 -34.54 1.50 15.34
N ALA A 153 -34.26 2.82 15.38
CA ALA A 153 -34.80 3.73 16.38
C ALA A 153 -35.95 4.56 15.82
#